data_8e76fb902b02734681724015d84d8309
#
_entry.id   8e76fb902b02734681724015d84d8309
#
_cell.length_a   1.000
_cell.length_b   1.000
_cell.length_c   1.000
_cell.angle_alpha   90.00
_cell.angle_beta   90.00
_cell.angle_gamma   90.00
#
_symmetry.space_group_name_H-M   'P 1'
#
loop_
_entity.id
_entity.type
_entity.pdbx_description
1 polymer ?
#
loop_
_entity_poly.entity_id
_entity_poly.type
_entity_poly.pdbx_seq_one_letter_code
_entity_poly.pdbx_strand_id
1 'polypeptide(L)'
;MRKKLIAVIAVAALSLPLFACSSGEKTELSKYTIDATLSADNILTATVTCDYVNNNDVPLKELWFHLYPNAYRDGAKYSPVAANRITDAYPSGKSYSVMKIDSVSVNGNAKDVTVSGEDENILVVPLGDTLDPTEKTSVKIEYSVKLPKVKHRFGYTDKSVNLGNFYPIACMYRDGAFVADPYYSTGDPFFSECADYSVTLTVPDKYECAATGEITGKTEAENAVTYEIGAQNVRDFAAVLGEYQKMSGLSGSTIVNYLYYSDSEPEKALNAAIDSVRIFGDKFGAYPYKEYTVVQTGFLQGGMEYPALSMISDAYSGDSKLDIIVHETAHQWWYGVVGNDEVKHSWLDEAMAEYSTMMFYEYAEGYKYTFDAKRADALAAYILYCETYKNNGRDDTSMTRAVNEYASETEYTYMIYVKGALMLDDVRNTVGTEKFMAGLKKYYADNKFGIAQPQDLMGAMEKASKRQLKPLFESWLNGNVQLYSNH
;
A
#
# COMPACT_ATOMS: atom_id res chain seq x y z
N MET A 1 8.21 -11.21 -85.57
CA MET A 1 8.32 -12.03 -84.34
C MET A 1 8.50 -11.11 -83.11
N ARG A 2 7.42 -10.83 -82.38
CA ARG A 2 7.44 -9.97 -81.16
C ARG A 2 7.43 -10.87 -79.93
N LYS A 3 8.49 -10.82 -79.13
CA LYS A 3 8.56 -11.48 -77.83
C LYS A 3 7.81 -10.63 -76.82
N LYS A 4 6.78 -11.21 -76.21
CA LYS A 4 6.09 -10.62 -75.02
C LYS A 4 6.90 -10.95 -73.76
N LEU A 5 7.29 -9.89 -73.04
CA LEU A 5 7.86 -9.99 -71.73
C LEU A 5 6.68 -10.06 -70.71
N ILE A 6 6.62 -11.13 -69.93
CA ILE A 6 5.69 -11.28 -68.82
C ILE A 6 6.42 -10.80 -67.58
N ALA A 7 5.96 -9.68 -67.00
CA ALA A 7 6.44 -9.23 -65.70
C ALA A 7 5.65 -9.96 -64.61
N VAL A 8 6.34 -10.73 -63.77
CA VAL A 8 5.79 -11.34 -62.54
C VAL A 8 5.92 -10.30 -61.42
N ILE A 9 4.80 -9.78 -60.98
CA ILE A 9 4.73 -8.95 -59.77
C ILE A 9 4.63 -9.87 -58.58
N ALA A 10 5.69 -9.96 -57.76
CA ALA A 10 5.65 -10.60 -56.47
C ALA A 10 4.99 -9.65 -55.47
N VAL A 11 3.79 -9.98 -55.01
CA VAL A 11 3.14 -9.31 -53.88
C VAL A 11 3.71 -9.90 -52.60
N ALA A 12 4.60 -9.14 -51.93
CA ALA A 12 5.02 -9.43 -50.59
C ALA A 12 3.88 -9.10 -49.64
N ALA A 13 3.21 -10.13 -49.10
CA ALA A 13 2.25 -9.96 -48.02
C ALA A 13 3.03 -9.64 -46.73
N LEU A 14 3.01 -8.38 -46.32
CA LEU A 14 3.39 -7.97 -44.96
C LEU A 14 2.33 -8.52 -43.99
N SER A 15 2.65 -9.59 -43.31
CA SER A 15 1.89 -10.03 -42.15
C SER A 15 2.21 -9.10 -40.96
N LEU A 16 1.33 -8.10 -40.75
CA LEU A 16 1.26 -7.38 -39.48
C LEU A 16 0.81 -8.38 -38.42
N PRO A 17 1.50 -8.46 -37.26
CA PRO A 17 0.95 -9.21 -36.14
C PRO A 17 -0.30 -8.49 -35.68
N LEU A 18 -1.45 -9.12 -35.84
CA LEU A 18 -2.67 -8.79 -35.12
C LEU A 18 -2.35 -8.99 -33.63
N PHE A 19 -2.11 -7.91 -32.92
CA PHE A 19 -2.28 -7.90 -31.47
C PHE A 19 -3.75 -8.20 -31.23
N ALA A 20 -4.06 -9.47 -30.98
CA ALA A 20 -5.33 -9.85 -30.40
C ALA A 20 -5.42 -9.14 -29.03
N CYS A 21 -6.35 -8.20 -28.91
CA CYS A 21 -6.87 -7.85 -27.59
C CYS A 21 -7.39 -9.14 -26.99
N SER A 22 -6.64 -9.76 -26.10
CA SER A 22 -7.15 -10.81 -25.23
C SER A 22 -8.26 -10.16 -24.41
N SER A 23 -9.48 -10.60 -24.63
CA SER A 23 -10.57 -10.49 -23.65
C SER A 23 -10.00 -11.11 -22.36
N GLY A 24 -9.65 -10.28 -21.35
CA GLY A 24 -8.93 -10.71 -20.17
C GLY A 24 -9.65 -11.90 -19.52
N GLU A 25 -9.06 -13.07 -19.61
CA GLU A 25 -9.34 -14.12 -18.64
C GLU A 25 -9.02 -13.50 -17.27
N LYS A 26 -9.97 -13.60 -16.35
CA LYS A 26 -9.73 -13.17 -14.97
C LYS A 26 -8.54 -13.97 -14.47
N THR A 27 -7.44 -13.28 -14.20
CA THR A 27 -6.27 -13.87 -13.55
C THR A 27 -6.75 -14.48 -12.24
N GLU A 28 -6.50 -15.76 -12.03
CA GLU A 28 -6.89 -16.40 -10.77
C GLU A 28 -5.99 -15.89 -9.66
N LEU A 29 -6.59 -15.57 -8.50
CA LEU A 29 -5.87 -15.02 -7.37
C LEU A 29 -5.26 -16.12 -6.51
N SER A 30 -4.10 -15.85 -5.96
CA SER A 30 -3.57 -16.62 -4.83
C SER A 30 -4.50 -16.48 -3.61
N LYS A 31 -4.47 -17.47 -2.71
CA LYS A 31 -5.29 -17.43 -1.50
C LYS A 31 -4.43 -17.68 -0.27
N TYR A 32 -4.65 -16.88 0.76
CA TYR A 32 -4.08 -17.09 2.08
C TYR A 32 -5.17 -17.60 3.04
N THR A 33 -4.86 -18.71 3.71
CA THR A 33 -5.62 -19.17 4.88
C THR A 33 -4.71 -19.06 6.10
N ILE A 34 -5.11 -18.24 7.06
CA ILE A 34 -4.31 -17.92 8.25
C ILE A 34 -5.09 -18.34 9.49
N ASP A 35 -4.47 -19.18 10.32
CA ASP A 35 -4.93 -19.50 11.66
C ASP A 35 -3.89 -19.00 12.67
N ALA A 36 -4.25 -17.97 13.44
CA ALA A 36 -3.33 -17.27 14.32
C ALA A 36 -3.91 -17.12 15.73
N THR A 37 -3.04 -17.28 16.71
CA THR A 37 -3.36 -17.09 18.13
C THR A 37 -2.38 -16.13 18.77
N LEU A 38 -2.88 -15.03 19.34
CA LEU A 38 -2.11 -14.09 20.15
C LEU A 38 -2.30 -14.41 21.64
N SER A 39 -1.23 -14.78 22.31
CA SER A 39 -1.25 -15.02 23.76
C SER A 39 -1.27 -13.71 24.58
N ALA A 40 -1.61 -13.81 25.87
CA ALA A 40 -1.54 -12.70 26.81
C ALA A 40 -0.10 -12.15 27.00
N ASP A 41 0.93 -12.94 26.67
CA ASP A 41 2.34 -12.54 26.72
C ASP A 41 2.83 -11.89 25.41
N ASN A 42 1.91 -11.53 24.51
CA ASN A 42 2.17 -10.96 23.19
C ASN A 42 3.05 -11.86 22.30
N ILE A 43 2.84 -13.16 22.38
CA ILE A 43 3.41 -14.12 21.43
C ILE A 43 2.31 -14.53 20.46
N LEU A 44 2.56 -14.32 19.19
CA LEU A 44 1.72 -14.78 18.09
C LEU A 44 2.26 -16.11 17.57
N THR A 45 1.42 -17.12 17.53
CA THR A 45 1.68 -18.39 16.83
C THR A 45 0.70 -18.53 15.69
N ALA A 46 1.16 -18.92 14.51
CA ALA A 46 0.29 -19.02 13.38
C ALA A 46 0.68 -20.13 12.40
N THR A 47 -0.35 -20.61 11.71
CA THR A 47 -0.25 -21.43 10.51
C THR A 47 -0.76 -20.59 9.34
N VAL A 48 0.06 -20.42 8.31
CA VAL A 48 -0.31 -19.79 7.05
C VAL A 48 -0.25 -20.81 5.93
N THR A 49 -1.33 -20.95 5.19
CA THR A 49 -1.34 -21.68 3.92
C THR A 49 -1.52 -20.68 2.80
N CYS A 50 -0.53 -20.60 1.92
CA CYS A 50 -0.59 -19.82 0.68
C CYS A 50 -0.82 -20.79 -0.49
N ASP A 51 -2.05 -20.79 -1.02
CA ASP A 51 -2.36 -21.45 -2.29
C ASP A 51 -1.95 -20.48 -3.41
N TYR A 52 -0.71 -20.60 -3.83
CA TYR A 52 -0.07 -19.69 -4.78
C TYR A 52 -0.42 -20.07 -6.22
N VAL A 53 -0.76 -19.07 -7.02
CA VAL A 53 -0.95 -19.18 -8.47
C VAL A 53 0.22 -18.51 -9.17
N ASN A 54 0.92 -19.23 -10.07
CA ASN A 54 1.99 -18.60 -10.85
C ASN A 54 1.40 -17.76 -11.98
N ASN A 55 1.15 -16.49 -11.70
CA ASN A 55 0.67 -15.52 -12.69
C ASN A 55 1.79 -14.91 -13.54
N ASN A 56 3.04 -15.40 -13.38
CA ASN A 56 4.16 -14.97 -14.21
C ASN A 56 4.18 -15.75 -15.52
N ASP A 57 4.88 -15.22 -16.52
CA ASP A 57 5.06 -15.83 -17.83
C ASP A 57 6.24 -16.82 -17.87
N VAL A 58 6.86 -17.11 -16.73
CA VAL A 58 8.01 -17.99 -16.56
C VAL A 58 7.74 -19.07 -15.51
N PRO A 59 8.35 -20.25 -15.65
CA PRO A 59 8.26 -21.30 -14.65
C PRO A 59 9.10 -20.97 -13.40
N LEU A 60 8.57 -21.29 -12.22
CA LEU A 60 9.21 -21.09 -10.93
C LEU A 60 9.66 -22.41 -10.31
N LYS A 61 10.83 -22.44 -9.66
CA LYS A 61 11.35 -23.60 -8.92
C LYS A 61 11.33 -23.43 -7.42
N GLU A 62 11.13 -22.22 -6.98
CA GLU A 62 11.06 -21.83 -5.58
C GLU A 62 10.08 -20.68 -5.43
N LEU A 63 9.59 -20.40 -4.23
CA LEU A 63 8.86 -19.21 -3.88
C LEU A 63 9.61 -18.51 -2.75
N TRP A 64 9.62 -17.18 -2.81
CA TRP A 64 10.19 -16.34 -1.78
C TRP A 64 9.08 -15.63 -1.00
N PHE A 65 9.28 -15.49 0.30
CA PHE A 65 8.33 -14.81 1.17
C PHE A 65 9.04 -13.77 2.02
N HIS A 66 8.48 -12.58 2.10
CA HIS A 66 8.91 -11.56 3.05
C HIS A 66 8.56 -11.99 4.48
N LEU A 67 9.51 -11.82 5.39
CA LEU A 67 9.37 -11.96 6.83
C LEU A 67 9.52 -10.57 7.47
N TYR A 68 8.59 -9.65 7.19
CA TYR A 68 8.67 -8.25 7.64
C TYR A 68 8.88 -8.08 9.15
N PRO A 69 8.33 -8.92 10.06
CA PRO A 69 8.62 -8.84 11.50
C PRO A 69 10.12 -8.92 11.85
N ASN A 70 10.95 -9.50 10.99
CA ASN A 70 12.40 -9.62 11.24
C ASN A 70 13.15 -8.29 11.14
N ALA A 71 12.54 -7.24 10.55
CA ALA A 71 13.09 -5.89 10.60
C ALA A 71 13.17 -5.32 12.03
N TYR A 72 12.38 -5.87 12.96
CA TYR A 72 12.39 -5.49 14.38
C TYR A 72 13.39 -6.29 15.22
N ARG A 73 14.25 -7.10 14.61
CA ARG A 73 15.29 -7.89 15.31
C ARG A 73 16.36 -6.99 15.94
N ASP A 74 17.03 -7.49 16.97
CA ASP A 74 18.20 -6.82 17.51
C ASP A 74 19.34 -6.80 16.48
N GLY A 75 19.93 -5.63 16.27
CA GLY A 75 21.00 -5.44 15.29
C GLY A 75 20.54 -5.44 13.84
N ALA A 76 19.25 -5.29 13.55
CA ALA A 76 18.77 -5.13 12.18
C ALA A 76 19.48 -3.95 11.49
N LYS A 77 19.96 -4.18 10.27
CA LYS A 77 20.59 -3.15 9.42
C LYS A 77 19.53 -2.17 8.90
N TYR A 78 18.40 -2.72 8.50
CA TYR A 78 17.25 -1.97 8.00
C TYR A 78 16.13 -1.98 9.07
N SER A 79 16.34 -1.15 10.12
CA SER A 79 15.34 -0.99 11.18
C SER A 79 14.11 -0.27 10.63
N PRO A 80 12.88 -0.68 10.97
CA PRO A 80 11.65 -0.01 10.53
C PRO A 80 11.48 1.39 11.11
N VAL A 81 12.22 1.72 12.18
CA VAL A 81 12.16 3.02 12.86
C VAL A 81 13.46 3.77 12.59
N ALA A 82 13.34 4.96 11.99
CA ALA A 82 14.46 5.85 11.75
C ALA A 82 15.18 6.22 13.07
N ALA A 83 16.50 6.37 13.01
CA ALA A 83 17.34 6.57 14.19
C ALA A 83 16.93 7.78 15.05
N ASN A 84 16.45 8.85 14.44
CA ASN A 84 15.98 10.08 15.11
C ASN A 84 14.57 9.93 15.73
N ARG A 85 13.84 8.83 15.46
CA ARG A 85 12.49 8.58 15.98
C ARG A 85 12.44 7.46 17.04
N ILE A 86 13.58 6.85 17.35
CA ILE A 86 13.67 5.69 18.27
C ILE A 86 13.01 5.98 19.65
N THR A 87 13.26 7.15 20.23
CA THR A 87 12.70 7.51 21.54
C THR A 87 11.16 7.60 21.52
N ASP A 88 10.61 8.13 20.43
CA ASP A 88 9.15 8.28 20.26
C ASP A 88 8.47 6.93 20.00
N ALA A 89 9.12 6.10 19.18
CA ALA A 89 8.61 4.76 18.84
C ALA A 89 8.67 3.78 20.03
N TYR A 90 9.74 3.87 20.83
CA TYR A 90 10.00 2.96 21.95
C TYR A 90 10.01 3.70 23.31
N PRO A 91 8.90 4.26 23.78
CA PRO A 91 8.87 5.07 25.00
C PRO A 91 9.21 4.27 26.28
N SER A 92 9.12 2.95 26.24
CA SER A 92 9.50 2.03 27.32
C SER A 92 10.90 1.42 27.16
N GLY A 93 11.70 1.92 26.19
CA GLY A 93 12.97 1.33 25.78
C GLY A 93 12.83 0.35 24.63
N LYS A 94 13.95 0.10 23.90
CA LYS A 94 13.94 -0.79 22.74
C LYS A 94 13.42 -2.19 23.07
N SER A 95 12.60 -2.71 22.21
CA SER A 95 12.03 -4.05 22.26
C SER A 95 12.18 -4.68 20.87
N TYR A 96 12.50 -5.95 20.84
CA TYR A 96 12.88 -6.65 19.62
C TYR A 96 11.92 -7.79 19.29
N SER A 97 11.92 -8.20 18.04
CA SER A 97 11.11 -9.29 17.51
C SER A 97 11.93 -10.14 16.53
N VAL A 98 11.64 -11.42 16.49
CA VAL A 98 12.14 -12.34 15.46
C VAL A 98 11.03 -13.31 15.12
N MET A 99 10.71 -13.46 13.86
CA MET A 99 9.81 -14.50 13.37
C MET A 99 10.60 -15.80 13.25
N LYS A 100 10.22 -16.79 14.03
CA LYS A 100 10.81 -18.11 14.00
C LYS A 100 9.94 -19.02 13.13
N ILE A 101 10.51 -19.54 12.07
CA ILE A 101 9.86 -20.54 11.22
C ILE A 101 10.01 -21.90 11.90
N ASP A 102 8.89 -22.53 12.21
CA ASP A 102 8.85 -23.83 12.92
C ASP A 102 8.78 -24.99 11.94
N SER A 103 7.99 -24.86 10.86
CA SER A 103 7.93 -25.88 9.78
C SER A 103 7.45 -25.27 8.46
N VAL A 104 7.86 -25.86 7.35
CA VAL A 104 7.37 -25.55 6.01
C VAL A 104 7.08 -26.83 5.24
N SER A 105 5.95 -26.84 4.52
CA SER A 105 5.63 -27.92 3.57
C SER A 105 5.06 -27.37 2.27
N VAL A 106 5.31 -28.09 1.18
CA VAL A 106 4.79 -27.81 -0.17
C VAL A 106 3.95 -29.01 -0.59
N ASN A 107 2.67 -28.77 -0.88
CA ASN A 107 1.70 -29.83 -1.24
C ASN A 107 1.70 -30.99 -0.22
N GLY A 108 1.82 -30.64 1.08
CA GLY A 108 1.87 -31.61 2.19
C GLY A 108 3.22 -32.28 2.44
N ASN A 109 4.22 -32.03 1.61
CA ASN A 109 5.58 -32.59 1.77
C ASN A 109 6.48 -31.59 2.49
N ALA A 110 7.07 -31.99 3.62
CA ALA A 110 8.01 -31.15 4.37
C ALA A 110 9.19 -30.72 3.48
N LYS A 111 9.64 -29.48 3.68
CA LYS A 111 10.76 -28.87 2.94
C LYS A 111 11.81 -28.31 3.88
N ASP A 112 13.06 -28.51 3.52
CA ASP A 112 14.16 -27.74 4.08
C ASP A 112 14.16 -26.37 3.39
N VAL A 113 14.15 -25.31 4.19
CA VAL A 113 14.04 -23.93 3.73
C VAL A 113 15.26 -23.13 4.16
N THR A 114 15.48 -22.00 3.48
CA THR A 114 16.54 -21.06 3.81
C THR A 114 15.94 -19.74 4.21
N VAL A 115 16.34 -19.23 5.38
CA VAL A 115 16.10 -17.83 5.76
C VAL A 115 17.30 -17.02 5.30
N SER A 116 17.07 -15.97 4.54
CA SER A 116 18.08 -15.14 3.86
C SER A 116 17.76 -13.65 3.96
N GLY A 117 18.52 -12.83 3.22
CA GLY A 117 18.47 -11.37 3.32
C GLY A 117 19.35 -10.86 4.47
N GLU A 118 19.70 -9.57 4.44
CA GLU A 118 20.60 -8.98 5.45
C GLU A 118 20.03 -9.00 6.86
N ASP A 119 18.71 -8.90 6.99
CA ASP A 119 17.99 -8.94 8.26
C ASP A 119 17.20 -10.24 8.45
N GLU A 120 17.58 -11.33 7.77
CA GLU A 120 16.85 -12.60 7.80
C GLU A 120 15.36 -12.40 7.44
N ASN A 121 15.11 -11.49 6.52
CA ASN A 121 13.78 -10.99 6.16
C ASN A 121 13.16 -11.71 4.96
N ILE A 122 13.83 -12.72 4.41
CA ILE A 122 13.37 -13.50 3.25
C ILE A 122 13.41 -15.00 3.58
N LEU A 123 12.28 -15.68 3.38
CA LEU A 123 12.16 -17.12 3.43
C LEU A 123 12.16 -17.67 2.00
N VAL A 124 13.14 -18.52 1.67
CA VAL A 124 13.23 -19.20 0.38
C VAL A 124 12.71 -20.63 0.52
N VAL A 125 11.66 -20.96 -0.24
CA VAL A 125 10.96 -22.25 -0.20
C VAL A 125 11.15 -22.99 -1.54
N PRO A 126 11.95 -24.05 -1.60
CA PRO A 126 12.09 -24.87 -2.81
C PRO A 126 10.82 -25.68 -3.06
N LEU A 127 10.25 -25.60 -4.26
CA LEU A 127 9.00 -26.30 -4.59
C LEU A 127 9.20 -27.80 -4.77
N GLY A 128 10.39 -28.21 -5.24
CA GLY A 128 10.70 -29.58 -5.61
C GLY A 128 10.46 -29.83 -7.09
N ASP A 129 9.27 -29.59 -7.58
CA ASP A 129 8.91 -29.59 -8.99
C ASP A 129 8.85 -28.16 -9.54
N THR A 130 8.96 -28.00 -10.84
CA THR A 130 8.77 -26.70 -11.50
C THR A 130 7.30 -26.36 -11.53
N LEU A 131 6.95 -25.13 -11.18
CA LEU A 131 5.59 -24.56 -11.23
C LEU A 131 5.48 -23.74 -12.53
N ASP A 132 4.86 -24.28 -13.55
CA ASP A 132 4.68 -23.60 -14.83
C ASP A 132 3.68 -22.43 -14.73
N PRO A 133 3.69 -21.48 -15.70
CA PRO A 133 2.68 -20.42 -15.75
C PRO A 133 1.26 -20.94 -15.63
N THR A 134 0.42 -20.28 -14.85
CA THR A 134 -0.97 -20.63 -14.48
C THR A 134 -1.16 -21.82 -13.57
N GLU A 135 -0.10 -22.56 -13.25
CA GLU A 135 -0.16 -23.66 -12.28
C GLU A 135 -0.23 -23.14 -10.83
N LYS A 136 -0.60 -24.05 -9.95
CA LYS A 136 -0.81 -23.78 -8.52
C LYS A 136 0.03 -24.67 -7.65
N THR A 137 0.42 -24.14 -6.50
CA THR A 137 1.05 -24.90 -5.44
C THR A 137 0.58 -24.39 -4.08
N SER A 138 0.54 -25.29 -3.09
CA SER A 138 0.15 -24.94 -1.73
C SER A 138 1.38 -24.97 -0.82
N VAL A 139 1.72 -23.81 -0.24
CA VAL A 139 2.82 -23.67 0.71
C VAL A 139 2.23 -23.42 2.09
N LYS A 140 2.46 -24.35 3.03
CA LYS A 140 2.07 -24.22 4.43
C LYS A 140 3.29 -23.85 5.27
N ILE A 141 3.20 -22.80 6.07
CA ILE A 141 4.24 -22.26 6.93
C ILE A 141 3.69 -22.18 8.36
N GLU A 142 4.36 -22.82 9.31
CA GLU A 142 4.09 -22.68 10.73
C GLU A 142 5.19 -21.82 11.37
N TYR A 143 4.79 -20.82 12.17
CA TYR A 143 5.75 -19.88 12.75
C TYR A 143 5.25 -19.33 14.08
N SER A 144 6.20 -18.76 14.81
CA SER A 144 5.94 -18.01 16.03
C SER A 144 6.72 -16.70 16.02
N VAL A 145 6.15 -15.65 16.62
CA VAL A 145 6.78 -14.34 16.75
C VAL A 145 6.34 -13.64 18.03
N LYS A 146 7.28 -13.13 18.82
CA LYS A 146 6.98 -12.27 19.95
C LYS A 146 6.88 -10.83 19.47
N LEU A 147 5.77 -10.17 19.75
CA LEU A 147 5.55 -8.79 19.32
C LEU A 147 6.48 -7.84 20.10
N PRO A 148 7.10 -6.85 19.41
CA PRO A 148 7.87 -5.82 20.10
C PRO A 148 6.94 -4.79 20.75
N LYS A 149 7.34 -4.21 21.88
CA LYS A 149 6.61 -3.06 22.45
C LYS A 149 7.05 -1.78 21.73
N VAL A 150 6.32 -1.39 20.71
CA VAL A 150 6.65 -0.26 19.82
C VAL A 150 5.38 0.38 19.24
N LYS A 151 5.42 1.68 19.02
CA LYS A 151 4.38 2.42 18.27
C LYS A 151 4.70 2.36 16.79
N HIS A 152 4.32 1.26 16.13
CA HIS A 152 4.58 1.07 14.71
C HIS A 152 3.55 0.12 14.09
N ARG A 153 3.71 -0.21 12.80
CA ARG A 153 2.81 -1.10 12.04
C ARG A 153 2.69 -2.50 12.63
N PHE A 154 3.76 -3.02 13.23
CA PHE A 154 3.79 -4.32 13.89
C PHE A 154 4.35 -4.16 15.30
N GLY A 155 3.57 -4.60 16.32
CA GLY A 155 3.95 -4.50 17.72
C GLY A 155 2.76 -4.16 18.61
N TYR A 156 3.04 -3.77 19.86
CA TYR A 156 2.00 -3.41 20.81
C TYR A 156 2.36 -2.19 21.65
N THR A 157 1.33 -1.54 22.15
CA THR A 157 1.38 -0.47 23.16
C THR A 157 0.56 -0.89 24.38
N ASP A 158 0.39 0.00 25.35
CA ASP A 158 -0.48 -0.29 26.50
C ASP A 158 -1.98 -0.24 26.12
N LYS A 159 -2.34 0.26 24.90
CA LYS A 159 -3.73 0.45 24.46
C LYS A 159 -4.12 -0.39 23.26
N SER A 160 -3.17 -0.72 22.39
CA SER A 160 -3.44 -1.39 21.12
C SER A 160 -2.34 -2.37 20.73
N VAL A 161 -2.70 -3.33 19.89
CA VAL A 161 -1.79 -4.25 19.20
C VAL A 161 -1.98 -4.07 17.71
N ASN A 162 -0.89 -3.80 16.99
CA ASN A 162 -0.87 -3.64 15.54
C ASN A 162 -0.25 -4.89 14.91
N LEU A 163 -1.00 -5.55 14.05
CA LEU A 163 -0.61 -6.73 13.28
C LEU A 163 -0.56 -6.39 11.79
N GLY A 164 0.32 -5.46 11.41
CA GLY A 164 0.61 -5.15 10.01
C GLY A 164 1.69 -6.07 9.46
N ASN A 165 1.44 -6.71 8.31
CA ASN A 165 2.40 -7.57 7.61
C ASN A 165 3.01 -8.66 8.54
N PHE A 166 2.19 -9.23 9.41
CA PHE A 166 2.61 -10.12 10.50
C PHE A 166 2.87 -11.57 10.06
N TYR A 167 2.56 -11.92 8.83
CA TYR A 167 2.65 -13.27 8.26
C TYR A 167 3.64 -13.29 7.07
N PRO A 168 4.18 -14.45 6.66
CA PRO A 168 4.99 -14.56 5.46
C PRO A 168 4.19 -14.19 4.20
N ILE A 169 4.65 -13.16 3.47
CA ILE A 169 3.98 -12.63 2.28
C ILE A 169 4.81 -12.99 1.05
N ALA A 170 4.21 -13.62 0.03
CA ALA A 170 4.90 -13.99 -1.20
C ALA A 170 5.51 -12.76 -1.89
N CYS A 171 6.79 -12.83 -2.19
CA CYS A 171 7.49 -11.78 -2.92
C CYS A 171 6.98 -11.69 -4.35
N MET A 172 6.84 -10.48 -4.85
CA MET A 172 6.62 -10.24 -6.27
C MET A 172 7.74 -10.83 -7.11
N TYR A 173 7.41 -11.37 -8.28
CA TYR A 173 8.39 -11.76 -9.28
C TYR A 173 8.36 -10.76 -10.43
N ARG A 174 9.48 -10.12 -10.72
CA ARG A 174 9.58 -9.10 -11.76
C ARG A 174 10.98 -9.10 -12.38
N ASP A 175 11.07 -8.83 -13.67
CA ASP A 175 12.33 -8.70 -14.41
C ASP A 175 13.27 -9.92 -14.26
N GLY A 176 12.68 -11.11 -14.11
CA GLY A 176 13.42 -12.36 -14.00
C GLY A 176 13.91 -12.72 -12.58
N ALA A 177 13.46 -12.00 -11.54
CA ALA A 177 13.84 -12.24 -10.15
C ALA A 177 12.70 -11.98 -9.16
N PHE A 178 12.78 -12.57 -7.96
CA PHE A 178 11.94 -12.15 -6.84
C PHE A 178 12.39 -10.79 -6.31
N VAL A 179 11.43 -9.90 -6.08
CA VAL A 179 11.67 -8.61 -5.44
C VAL A 179 11.74 -8.84 -3.93
N ALA A 180 12.92 -8.64 -3.37
CA ALA A 180 13.24 -8.94 -1.98
C ALA A 180 13.83 -7.71 -1.27
N ASP A 181 13.20 -6.55 -1.47
CA ASP A 181 13.67 -5.30 -0.88
C ASP A 181 13.70 -5.38 0.66
N PRO A 182 14.69 -4.75 1.30
CA PRO A 182 14.73 -4.61 2.75
C PRO A 182 13.56 -3.76 3.28
N TYR A 183 13.32 -3.84 4.58
CA TYR A 183 12.40 -2.94 5.26
C TYR A 183 13.06 -1.56 5.45
N TYR A 184 12.80 -0.62 4.57
CA TYR A 184 13.30 0.74 4.74
C TYR A 184 12.48 1.50 5.78
N SER A 185 13.13 2.40 6.54
CA SER A 185 12.47 3.23 7.56
C SER A 185 11.76 4.47 6.99
N THR A 186 11.96 4.74 5.72
CA THR A 186 11.34 5.84 4.97
C THR A 186 10.38 5.26 3.96
N GLY A 187 9.17 5.81 3.86
CA GLY A 187 8.12 5.32 3.00
C GLY A 187 7.55 3.98 3.44
N ASP A 188 6.86 3.31 2.52
CA ASP A 188 6.19 2.03 2.71
C ASP A 188 6.87 0.96 1.87
N PRO A 189 7.56 -0.01 2.52
CA PRO A 189 8.36 -1.02 1.80
C PRO A 189 7.53 -2.23 1.38
N PHE A 190 6.22 -2.08 1.20
CA PHE A 190 5.30 -3.17 0.91
C PHE A 190 5.01 -3.25 -0.58
N PHE A 191 5.13 -4.44 -1.14
CA PHE A 191 4.94 -4.66 -2.56
C PHE A 191 4.47 -6.10 -2.79
N SER A 192 3.17 -6.28 -3.07
CA SER A 192 2.55 -7.60 -3.22
C SER A 192 1.41 -7.59 -4.23
N GLU A 193 1.08 -8.77 -4.78
CA GLU A 193 -0.12 -8.99 -5.58
C GLU A 193 -1.36 -9.01 -4.69
N CYS A 194 -2.52 -8.71 -5.29
CA CYS A 194 -3.79 -8.96 -4.62
C CYS A 194 -4.04 -10.46 -4.46
N ALA A 195 -4.64 -10.83 -3.32
CA ALA A 195 -5.03 -12.19 -2.99
C ALA A 195 -6.35 -12.24 -2.23
N ASP A 196 -6.92 -13.43 -2.07
CA ASP A 196 -8.04 -13.69 -1.18
C ASP A 196 -7.53 -14.14 0.19
N TYR A 197 -8.18 -13.69 1.26
CA TYR A 197 -7.81 -14.04 2.64
C TYR A 197 -8.98 -14.66 3.39
N SER A 198 -8.68 -15.72 4.13
CA SER A 198 -9.55 -16.35 5.13
C SER A 198 -8.75 -16.47 6.42
N VAL A 199 -9.10 -15.69 7.43
CA VAL A 199 -8.30 -15.55 8.65
C VAL A 199 -9.13 -15.93 9.86
N THR A 200 -8.60 -16.84 10.68
CA THR A 200 -9.06 -17.13 12.03
C THR A 200 -8.07 -16.54 13.01
N LEU A 201 -8.50 -15.58 13.81
CA LEU A 201 -7.63 -14.86 14.76
C LEU A 201 -8.19 -14.99 16.17
N THR A 202 -7.49 -15.77 17.01
CA THR A 202 -7.82 -15.92 18.43
C THR A 202 -6.94 -15.00 19.27
N VAL A 203 -7.58 -14.21 20.13
CA VAL A 203 -6.92 -13.19 20.96
C VAL A 203 -7.52 -13.17 22.37
N PRO A 204 -6.86 -12.54 23.36
CA PRO A 204 -7.47 -12.31 24.68
C PRO A 204 -8.84 -11.60 24.57
N ASP A 205 -9.82 -12.04 25.37
CA ASP A 205 -11.23 -11.63 25.31
C ASP A 205 -11.50 -10.14 25.50
N LYS A 206 -10.55 -9.42 26.09
CA LYS A 206 -10.62 -7.95 26.25
C LYS A 206 -10.50 -7.16 24.94
N TYR A 207 -10.06 -7.79 23.85
CA TYR A 207 -9.78 -7.09 22.60
C TYR A 207 -10.95 -7.14 21.61
N GLU A 208 -11.37 -5.97 21.13
CA GLU A 208 -12.09 -5.83 19.88
C GLU A 208 -11.09 -5.77 18.72
N CYS A 209 -11.51 -6.28 17.55
CA CYS A 209 -10.70 -6.39 16.36
C CYS A 209 -11.19 -5.43 15.26
N ALA A 210 -10.27 -4.67 14.68
CA ALA A 210 -10.41 -4.04 13.37
C ALA A 210 -9.50 -4.79 12.39
N ALA A 211 -9.96 -5.12 11.20
CA ALA A 211 -9.17 -5.90 10.25
C ALA A 211 -9.45 -5.51 8.80
N THR A 212 -8.51 -5.83 7.92
CA THR A 212 -8.73 -5.87 6.48
C THR A 212 -9.88 -6.82 6.16
N GLY A 213 -10.92 -6.33 5.47
CA GLY A 213 -12.09 -7.13 5.07
C GLY A 213 -13.24 -7.14 6.08
N GLU A 214 -14.03 -8.20 6.04
CA GLU A 214 -15.28 -8.33 6.80
C GLU A 214 -15.09 -9.33 7.95
N ILE A 215 -15.48 -8.97 9.18
CA ILE A 215 -15.59 -9.92 10.29
C ILE A 215 -16.88 -10.72 10.08
N THR A 216 -16.73 -11.98 9.70
CA THR A 216 -17.85 -12.88 9.34
C THR A 216 -18.33 -13.73 10.52
N GLY A 217 -17.51 -13.84 11.58
CA GLY A 217 -17.83 -14.58 12.79
C GLY A 217 -17.07 -14.06 14.00
N LYS A 218 -17.69 -14.19 15.19
CA LYS A 218 -17.07 -13.91 16.49
C LYS A 218 -17.54 -14.99 17.48
N THR A 219 -16.58 -15.70 18.05
CA THR A 219 -16.86 -16.76 19.05
C THR A 219 -16.11 -16.43 20.34
N GLU A 220 -16.83 -16.33 21.43
CA GLU A 220 -16.28 -16.05 22.76
C GLU A 220 -16.02 -17.37 23.53
N ALA A 221 -14.89 -17.45 24.20
CA ALA A 221 -14.50 -18.54 25.07
C ALA A 221 -13.96 -17.96 26.38
N GLU A 222 -13.63 -18.84 27.36
CA GLU A 222 -13.02 -18.38 28.61
C GLU A 222 -11.66 -17.74 28.33
N ASN A 223 -11.51 -16.45 28.66
CA ASN A 223 -10.32 -15.62 28.47
C ASN A 223 -9.84 -15.45 27.00
N ALA A 224 -10.66 -15.77 26.01
CA ALA A 224 -10.32 -15.64 24.60
C ALA A 224 -11.53 -15.31 23.74
N VAL A 225 -11.28 -14.63 22.63
CA VAL A 225 -12.24 -14.42 21.56
C VAL A 225 -11.59 -14.77 20.22
N THR A 226 -12.35 -15.48 19.38
CA THR A 226 -11.93 -15.85 18.03
C THR A 226 -12.75 -15.09 17.01
N TYR A 227 -12.06 -14.41 16.10
CA TYR A 227 -12.62 -13.70 14.96
C TYR A 227 -12.40 -14.50 13.68
N GLU A 228 -13.46 -14.69 12.90
CA GLU A 228 -13.41 -15.19 11.53
C GLU A 228 -13.49 -13.99 10.59
N ILE A 229 -12.52 -13.84 9.69
CA ILE A 229 -12.36 -12.66 8.85
C ILE A 229 -12.17 -13.10 7.41
N GLY A 230 -12.93 -12.50 6.49
CA GLY A 230 -12.82 -12.73 5.06
C GLY A 230 -12.47 -11.44 4.32
N ALA A 231 -11.47 -11.50 3.44
CA ALA A 231 -11.17 -10.40 2.52
C ALA A 231 -10.93 -10.96 1.12
N GLN A 232 -11.49 -10.30 0.13
CA GLN A 232 -11.37 -10.74 -1.26
C GLN A 232 -10.66 -9.68 -2.09
N ASN A 233 -9.70 -10.16 -2.88
CA ASN A 233 -8.98 -9.32 -3.83
C ASN A 233 -8.35 -8.08 -3.17
N VAL A 234 -7.65 -8.29 -2.05
CA VAL A 234 -6.92 -7.26 -1.30
C VAL A 234 -5.43 -7.47 -1.42
N ARG A 235 -4.67 -6.38 -1.38
CA ARG A 235 -3.22 -6.40 -1.61
C ARG A 235 -2.45 -7.04 -0.47
N ASP A 236 -2.87 -6.80 0.75
CA ASP A 236 -2.34 -7.44 1.95
C ASP A 236 -3.40 -7.50 3.05
N PHE A 237 -3.04 -8.03 4.20
CA PHE A 237 -3.93 -8.19 5.34
C PHE A 237 -3.28 -7.65 6.61
N ALA A 238 -4.05 -6.87 7.35
CA ALA A 238 -3.66 -6.38 8.67
C ALA A 238 -4.83 -6.49 9.67
N ALA A 239 -4.50 -6.52 10.94
CA ALA A 239 -5.47 -6.43 12.03
C ALA A 239 -4.95 -5.51 13.15
N VAL A 240 -5.87 -4.85 13.83
CA VAL A 240 -5.57 -4.01 14.99
C VAL A 240 -6.50 -4.40 16.13
N LEU A 241 -5.92 -4.58 17.32
CA LEU A 241 -6.64 -5.02 18.50
C LEU A 241 -6.57 -3.96 19.60
N GLY A 242 -7.63 -3.79 20.34
CA GLY A 242 -7.69 -2.85 21.46
C GLY A 242 -9.01 -2.94 22.21
N GLU A 243 -9.11 -2.24 23.33
CA GLU A 243 -10.37 -2.10 24.08
C GLU A 243 -11.18 -0.96 23.47
N TYR A 244 -11.76 -1.21 22.28
CA TYR A 244 -12.37 -0.19 21.44
C TYR A 244 -13.85 0.04 21.71
N GLN A 245 -14.27 1.31 21.54
CA GLN A 245 -15.61 1.68 21.19
C GLN A 245 -15.73 1.69 19.65
N LYS A 246 -16.89 1.34 19.14
CA LYS A 246 -17.15 1.29 17.68
C LYS A 246 -18.34 2.18 17.33
N MET A 247 -18.15 2.98 16.28
CA MET A 247 -19.23 3.68 15.58
C MET A 247 -19.27 3.23 14.13
N SER A 248 -20.43 3.23 13.51
CA SER A 248 -20.59 2.84 12.12
C SER A 248 -21.59 3.77 11.41
N GLY A 249 -21.37 3.94 10.10
CA GLY A 249 -22.26 4.66 9.21
C GLY A 249 -22.20 4.09 7.80
N LEU A 250 -22.91 4.72 6.87
CA LEU A 250 -23.00 4.26 5.49
C LEU A 250 -22.49 5.33 4.53
N SER A 251 -21.68 4.91 3.55
CA SER A 251 -21.36 5.67 2.36
C SER A 251 -21.87 4.90 1.14
N GLY A 252 -23.07 5.26 0.65
CA GLY A 252 -23.76 4.43 -0.32
C GLY A 252 -24.09 3.04 0.24
N SER A 253 -23.53 2.00 -0.36
CA SER A 253 -23.67 0.61 0.11
C SER A 253 -22.51 0.15 1.01
N THR A 254 -21.47 0.98 1.18
CA THR A 254 -20.30 0.66 2.00
C THR A 254 -20.57 0.98 3.46
N ILE A 255 -20.33 0.01 4.34
CA ILE A 255 -20.31 0.23 5.78
C ILE A 255 -18.96 0.84 6.15
N VAL A 256 -18.97 2.00 6.79
CA VAL A 256 -17.76 2.66 7.29
C VAL A 256 -17.76 2.56 8.81
N ASN A 257 -16.71 1.99 9.35
CA ASN A 257 -16.53 1.81 10.79
C ASN A 257 -15.42 2.73 11.31
N TYR A 258 -15.59 3.24 12.52
CA TYR A 258 -14.56 3.91 13.29
C TYR A 258 -14.43 3.24 14.67
N LEU A 259 -13.25 2.69 14.94
CA LEU A 259 -12.90 2.08 16.22
C LEU A 259 -11.92 3.01 16.95
N TYR A 260 -12.21 3.33 18.21
CA TYR A 260 -11.39 4.26 18.99
C TYR A 260 -11.44 3.90 20.47
N TYR A 261 -10.41 4.28 21.23
CA TYR A 261 -10.36 4.15 22.67
C TYR A 261 -10.30 5.51 23.39
N SER A 262 -9.91 6.56 22.70
CA SER A 262 -9.83 7.91 23.26
C SER A 262 -9.94 8.96 22.15
N ASP A 263 -11.15 9.40 21.88
CA ASP A 263 -11.43 10.46 20.91
C ASP A 263 -12.51 11.38 21.45
N SER A 264 -12.27 12.69 21.46
CA SER A 264 -13.25 13.69 21.90
C SER A 264 -14.31 14.03 20.84
N GLU A 265 -14.04 13.72 19.57
CA GLU A 265 -14.90 14.04 18.43
C GLU A 265 -15.03 12.84 17.47
N PRO A 266 -15.46 11.65 17.95
CA PRO A 266 -15.48 10.45 17.14
C PRO A 266 -16.46 10.51 15.96
N GLU A 267 -17.56 11.26 16.10
CA GLU A 267 -18.52 11.47 15.03
C GLU A 267 -17.89 12.23 13.85
N LYS A 268 -17.02 13.22 14.11
CA LYS A 268 -16.31 13.94 13.04
C LYS A 268 -15.34 13.03 12.30
N ALA A 269 -14.64 12.16 13.03
CA ALA A 269 -13.73 11.18 12.45
C ALA A 269 -14.48 10.19 11.53
N LEU A 270 -15.59 9.62 12.00
CA LEU A 270 -16.45 8.75 11.20
C LEU A 270 -17.00 9.48 9.96
N ASN A 271 -17.49 10.71 10.11
CA ASN A 271 -18.03 11.50 9.01
C ASN A 271 -16.95 11.82 7.95
N ALA A 272 -15.71 12.14 8.37
CA ALA A 272 -14.61 12.36 7.44
C ALA A 272 -14.33 11.11 6.58
N ALA A 273 -14.34 9.92 7.18
CA ALA A 273 -14.19 8.67 6.44
C ALA A 273 -15.39 8.40 5.49
N ILE A 274 -16.62 8.62 5.94
CA ILE A 274 -17.84 8.45 5.12
C ILE A 274 -17.81 9.40 3.91
N ASP A 275 -17.51 10.67 4.14
CA ASP A 275 -17.44 11.68 3.09
C ASP A 275 -16.30 11.38 2.10
N SER A 276 -15.16 10.93 2.59
CA SER A 276 -14.02 10.53 1.75
C SER A 276 -14.40 9.38 0.83
N VAL A 277 -14.98 8.29 1.36
CA VAL A 277 -15.45 7.15 0.56
C VAL A 277 -16.46 7.59 -0.50
N ARG A 278 -17.41 8.49 -0.13
CA ARG A 278 -18.41 9.03 -1.05
C ARG A 278 -17.78 9.88 -2.16
N ILE A 279 -16.92 10.83 -1.78
CA ILE A 279 -16.32 11.78 -2.72
C ILE A 279 -15.36 11.06 -3.66
N PHE A 280 -14.46 10.22 -3.14
CA PHE A 280 -13.49 9.50 -3.95
C PHE A 280 -14.17 8.45 -4.84
N GLY A 281 -15.23 7.79 -4.32
CA GLY A 281 -16.07 6.90 -5.12
C GLY A 281 -16.72 7.58 -6.32
N ASP A 282 -17.19 8.82 -6.16
CA ASP A 282 -17.75 9.62 -7.25
C ASP A 282 -16.66 10.12 -8.24
N LYS A 283 -15.50 10.52 -7.71
CA LYS A 283 -14.44 11.15 -8.51
C LYS A 283 -13.55 10.17 -9.24
N PHE A 284 -13.21 9.03 -8.63
CA PHE A 284 -12.22 8.08 -9.18
C PHE A 284 -12.85 6.78 -9.69
N GLY A 285 -13.92 6.31 -9.04
CA GLY A 285 -14.60 5.06 -9.35
C GLY A 285 -15.11 4.42 -8.05
N ALA A 286 -16.10 3.54 -8.17
CA ALA A 286 -16.73 2.95 -7.00
C ALA A 286 -15.73 2.21 -6.10
N TYR A 287 -15.83 2.44 -4.78
CA TYR A 287 -15.11 1.66 -3.78
C TYR A 287 -15.54 0.18 -3.87
N PRO A 288 -14.62 -0.77 -3.99
CA PRO A 288 -15.01 -2.13 -4.36
C PRO A 288 -15.41 -3.03 -3.20
N TYR A 289 -15.08 -2.65 -1.97
CA TYR A 289 -15.33 -3.48 -0.78
C TYR A 289 -16.60 -3.08 -0.05
N LYS A 290 -17.19 -4.02 0.72
CA LYS A 290 -18.43 -3.77 1.45
C LYS A 290 -18.23 -2.98 2.73
N GLU A 291 -17.03 -3.11 3.34
CA GLU A 291 -16.68 -2.42 4.56
C GLU A 291 -15.38 -1.63 4.39
N TYR A 292 -15.28 -0.55 5.13
CA TYR A 292 -14.06 0.22 5.34
C TYR A 292 -13.95 0.57 6.82
N THR A 293 -12.83 0.26 7.43
CA THR A 293 -12.60 0.48 8.86
C THR A 293 -11.45 1.45 9.08
N VAL A 294 -11.71 2.49 9.84
CA VAL A 294 -10.71 3.41 10.39
C VAL A 294 -10.51 3.06 11.85
N VAL A 295 -9.28 2.90 12.31
CA VAL A 295 -8.99 2.52 13.69
C VAL A 295 -7.93 3.42 14.31
N GLN A 296 -8.24 4.00 15.49
CA GLN A 296 -7.26 4.72 16.29
C GLN A 296 -6.30 3.73 16.95
N THR A 297 -5.00 3.99 16.83
CA THR A 297 -3.99 3.10 17.43
C THR A 297 -2.74 3.84 17.88
N GLY A 298 -1.94 3.25 18.72
CA GLY A 298 -0.62 3.73 19.06
C GLY A 298 0.33 3.58 17.88
N PHE A 299 0.53 4.68 17.13
CA PHE A 299 1.29 4.70 15.89
C PHE A 299 2.22 5.92 15.85
N LEU A 300 3.39 5.78 15.22
CA LEU A 300 4.42 6.82 15.21
C LEU A 300 4.17 7.89 14.15
N GLN A 301 3.77 7.46 12.95
CA GLN A 301 3.40 8.33 11.82
C GLN A 301 1.95 8.81 11.97
N GLY A 302 1.40 9.48 10.97
CA GLY A 302 0.02 9.95 10.94
C GLY A 302 -0.98 8.80 10.84
N GLY A 303 -0.78 7.96 9.84
CA GLY A 303 -1.63 6.82 9.55
C GLY A 303 -0.90 5.71 8.78
N MET A 304 -1.69 4.70 8.39
CA MET A 304 -1.26 3.59 7.53
C MET A 304 -2.48 2.99 6.83
N GLU A 305 -2.37 2.80 5.55
CA GLU A 305 -3.44 2.62 4.56
C GLU A 305 -3.75 1.17 4.19
N TYR A 306 -3.65 0.21 5.08
CA TYR A 306 -3.98 -1.18 4.72
C TYR A 306 -5.33 -1.30 3.98
N PRO A 307 -5.47 -2.23 3.01
CA PRO A 307 -6.71 -2.36 2.25
C PRO A 307 -7.91 -2.58 3.16
N ALA A 308 -8.96 -1.80 2.97
CA ALA A 308 -10.18 -1.77 3.78
C ALA A 308 -9.97 -1.47 5.29
N LEU A 309 -8.75 -1.09 5.70
CA LEU A 309 -8.38 -0.79 7.09
C LEU A 309 -7.35 0.33 7.12
N SER A 310 -7.68 1.49 7.70
CA SER A 310 -6.70 2.55 7.94
C SER A 310 -6.40 2.68 9.43
N MET A 311 -5.12 2.58 9.78
CA MET A 311 -4.64 2.90 11.13
C MET A 311 -4.45 4.41 11.26
N ILE A 312 -4.95 5.00 12.34
CA ILE A 312 -4.80 6.44 12.62
C ILE A 312 -4.12 6.61 13.97
N SER A 313 -3.06 7.38 14.00
CA SER A 313 -2.27 7.63 15.20
C SER A 313 -3.09 8.33 16.29
N ASP A 314 -2.97 7.84 17.53
CA ASP A 314 -3.57 8.44 18.72
C ASP A 314 -2.87 9.75 19.17
N ALA A 315 -1.78 10.12 18.51
CA ALA A 315 -1.08 11.38 18.76
C ALA A 315 -1.75 12.60 18.12
N TYR A 316 -2.69 12.39 17.18
CA TYR A 316 -3.37 13.48 16.46
C TYR A 316 -4.82 13.64 16.91
N SER A 317 -5.30 14.87 16.84
CA SER A 317 -6.67 15.24 17.22
C SER A 317 -7.20 16.40 16.37
N GLY A 318 -8.50 16.69 16.44
CA GLY A 318 -9.13 17.78 15.69
C GLY A 318 -8.89 17.69 14.18
N ASP A 319 -8.72 18.84 13.53
CA ASP A 319 -8.63 18.91 12.07
C ASP A 319 -7.44 18.14 11.47
N SER A 320 -6.31 18.08 12.17
CA SER A 320 -5.15 17.30 11.68
C SER A 320 -5.42 15.79 11.65
N LYS A 321 -6.19 15.26 12.61
CA LYS A 321 -6.65 13.87 12.56
C LYS A 321 -7.60 13.64 11.39
N LEU A 322 -8.53 14.57 11.15
CA LEU A 322 -9.46 14.47 10.02
C LEU A 322 -8.71 14.50 8.68
N ASP A 323 -7.70 15.34 8.54
CA ASP A 323 -6.84 15.42 7.35
C ASP A 323 -6.14 14.10 7.08
N ILE A 324 -5.58 13.47 8.13
CA ILE A 324 -4.97 12.13 8.03
C ILE A 324 -6.01 11.08 7.62
N ILE A 325 -7.20 11.06 8.22
CA ILE A 325 -8.27 10.12 7.84
C ILE A 325 -8.62 10.25 6.35
N VAL A 326 -8.68 11.47 5.83
CA VAL A 326 -8.96 11.73 4.41
C VAL A 326 -7.83 11.18 3.54
N HIS A 327 -6.56 11.40 3.93
CA HIS A 327 -5.37 10.91 3.25
C HIS A 327 -5.35 9.37 3.20
N GLU A 328 -5.47 8.71 4.35
CA GLU A 328 -5.50 7.25 4.43
C GLU A 328 -6.69 6.62 3.69
N THR A 329 -7.81 7.36 3.60
CA THR A 329 -8.95 6.90 2.80
C THR A 329 -8.66 7.02 1.30
N ALA A 330 -7.88 8.01 0.83
CA ALA A 330 -7.52 8.13 -0.58
C ALA A 330 -6.66 6.95 -1.05
N HIS A 331 -5.80 6.43 -0.20
CA HIS A 331 -5.01 5.23 -0.45
C HIS A 331 -5.86 3.97 -0.67
N GLN A 332 -7.12 3.94 -0.29
CA GLN A 332 -8.01 2.84 -0.65
C GLN A 332 -8.20 2.73 -2.17
N TRP A 333 -7.97 3.80 -2.93
CA TRP A 333 -7.87 3.83 -4.39
C TRP A 333 -6.43 3.68 -4.87
N TRP A 334 -5.50 4.47 -4.28
CA TRP A 334 -4.08 4.57 -4.67
C TRP A 334 -3.22 3.82 -3.66
N TYR A 335 -2.98 2.59 -3.80
CA TYR A 335 -2.38 1.50 -3.08
C TYR A 335 -3.35 0.30 -2.98
N GLY A 336 -4.44 0.39 -2.20
CA GLY A 336 -5.32 -0.75 -1.94
C GLY A 336 -5.86 -1.39 -3.22
N VAL A 337 -6.42 -0.59 -4.12
CA VAL A 337 -6.99 -1.06 -5.39
C VAL A 337 -6.02 -0.94 -6.57
N VAL A 338 -5.37 0.21 -6.74
CA VAL A 338 -4.32 0.41 -7.76
C VAL A 338 -2.98 0.43 -7.05
N GLY A 339 -2.29 -0.71 -7.05
CA GLY A 339 -0.97 -0.83 -6.43
C GLY A 339 0.15 -0.30 -7.31
N ASN A 340 1.30 -0.09 -6.72
CA ASN A 340 2.54 0.30 -7.36
C ASN A 340 3.74 -0.35 -6.66
N ASP A 341 4.93 -0.14 -7.18
CA ASP A 341 6.18 -0.45 -6.50
C ASP A 341 6.51 0.73 -5.58
N GLU A 342 6.13 0.63 -4.31
CA GLU A 342 6.27 1.72 -3.34
C GLU A 342 7.72 2.05 -3.03
N VAL A 343 8.63 1.09 -3.20
CA VAL A 343 10.06 1.34 -3.03
C VAL A 343 10.61 2.21 -4.16
N LYS A 344 10.19 1.98 -5.40
CA LYS A 344 10.74 2.66 -6.59
C LYS A 344 9.89 3.82 -7.10
N HIS A 345 8.59 3.77 -6.85
CA HIS A 345 7.61 4.70 -7.42
C HIS A 345 6.60 5.19 -6.39
N SER A 346 7.05 5.47 -5.17
CA SER A 346 6.22 5.91 -4.04
C SER A 346 5.35 7.15 -4.31
N TRP A 347 5.67 7.96 -5.32
CA TRP A 347 4.83 9.08 -5.72
C TRP A 347 3.50 8.66 -6.38
N LEU A 348 3.39 7.41 -6.86
CA LEU A 348 2.16 6.91 -7.50
C LEU A 348 1.03 6.64 -6.50
N ASP A 349 1.35 6.47 -5.23
CA ASP A 349 0.37 6.39 -4.15
C ASP A 349 0.34 7.68 -3.32
N GLU A 350 1.45 8.09 -2.77
CA GLU A 350 1.53 9.19 -1.81
C GLU A 350 1.20 10.56 -2.41
N ALA A 351 1.73 10.87 -3.61
CA ALA A 351 1.34 12.12 -4.28
C ALA A 351 -0.13 12.11 -4.70
N MET A 352 -0.63 10.93 -5.11
CA MET A 352 -2.03 10.76 -5.49
C MET A 352 -2.94 10.90 -4.27
N ALA A 353 -2.56 10.32 -3.11
CA ALA A 353 -3.32 10.45 -1.88
C ALA A 353 -3.30 11.89 -1.33
N GLU A 354 -2.13 12.55 -1.32
CA GLU A 354 -2.01 13.93 -0.88
C GLU A 354 -2.83 14.89 -1.77
N TYR A 355 -2.76 14.73 -3.10
CA TYR A 355 -3.56 15.54 -4.00
C TYR A 355 -5.07 15.24 -3.88
N SER A 356 -5.44 13.98 -3.66
CA SER A 356 -6.82 13.58 -3.39
C SER A 356 -7.34 14.20 -2.09
N THR A 357 -6.47 14.33 -1.07
CA THR A 357 -6.79 15.04 0.18
C THR A 357 -7.08 16.52 -0.08
N MET A 358 -6.28 17.19 -0.92
CA MET A 358 -6.59 18.57 -1.35
C MET A 358 -7.93 18.62 -2.08
N MET A 359 -8.18 17.70 -3.01
CA MET A 359 -9.44 17.63 -3.77
C MET A 359 -10.64 17.33 -2.89
N PHE A 360 -10.49 16.54 -1.81
CA PHE A 360 -11.57 16.32 -0.85
C PHE A 360 -12.14 17.66 -0.36
N TYR A 361 -11.29 18.60 0.01
CA TYR A 361 -11.71 19.94 0.49
C TYR A 361 -12.29 20.86 -0.60
N GLU A 362 -12.22 20.48 -1.87
CA GLU A 362 -12.95 21.16 -2.94
C GLU A 362 -14.42 20.75 -3.00
N TYR A 363 -14.74 19.52 -2.54
CA TYR A 363 -16.07 18.92 -2.68
C TYR A 363 -16.78 18.65 -1.34
N ALA A 364 -16.06 18.73 -0.22
CA ALA A 364 -16.60 18.53 1.12
C ALA A 364 -16.99 19.86 1.76
N GLU A 365 -18.10 19.87 2.51
CA GLU A 365 -18.56 21.03 3.27
C GLU A 365 -18.41 20.79 4.78
N GLY A 366 -18.21 21.86 5.54
CA GLY A 366 -18.15 21.79 7.01
C GLY A 366 -16.76 21.45 7.57
N TYR A 367 -15.73 21.39 6.75
CA TYR A 367 -14.34 21.20 7.16
C TYR A 367 -13.59 22.53 7.21
N LYS A 368 -12.51 22.56 8.00
CA LYS A 368 -11.70 23.78 8.21
C LYS A 368 -10.85 24.14 7.00
N TYR A 369 -10.25 23.14 6.37
CA TYR A 369 -9.36 23.37 5.24
C TYR A 369 -10.15 23.60 3.95
N THR A 370 -9.51 24.23 2.97
CA THR A 370 -10.00 24.39 1.61
C THR A 370 -8.94 23.94 0.63
N PHE A 371 -9.33 23.61 -0.59
CA PHE A 371 -8.38 23.26 -1.66
C PHE A 371 -7.33 24.35 -1.85
N ASP A 372 -7.76 25.61 -1.97
CA ASP A 372 -6.84 26.74 -2.20
C ASP A 372 -5.87 26.96 -1.05
N ALA A 373 -6.29 26.76 0.20
CA ALA A 373 -5.42 26.87 1.37
C ALA A 373 -4.37 25.74 1.37
N LYS A 374 -4.78 24.48 1.21
CA LYS A 374 -3.86 23.34 1.13
C LYS A 374 -2.85 23.48 -0.02
N ARG A 375 -3.31 23.93 -1.18
CA ARG A 375 -2.47 24.20 -2.32
C ARG A 375 -1.46 25.32 -2.05
N ALA A 376 -1.89 26.41 -1.43
CA ALA A 376 -1.00 27.53 -1.07
C ALA A 376 0.06 27.10 -0.04
N ASP A 377 -0.32 26.29 0.95
CA ASP A 377 0.60 25.74 1.95
C ASP A 377 1.64 24.82 1.29
N ALA A 378 1.21 23.92 0.39
CA ALA A 378 2.12 23.06 -0.36
C ALA A 378 3.10 23.86 -1.23
N LEU A 379 2.62 24.90 -1.91
CA LEU A 379 3.46 25.78 -2.73
C LEU A 379 4.50 26.52 -1.87
N ALA A 380 4.09 27.10 -0.75
CA ALA A 380 4.98 27.79 0.17
C ALA A 380 6.02 26.83 0.77
N ALA A 381 5.60 25.63 1.15
CA ALA A 381 6.48 24.59 1.68
C ALA A 381 7.53 24.16 0.65
N TYR A 382 7.15 23.95 -0.61
CA TYR A 382 8.09 23.55 -1.66
C TYR A 382 9.07 24.68 -2.03
N ILE A 383 8.61 25.94 -2.09
CA ILE A 383 9.48 27.10 -2.29
C ILE A 383 10.52 27.17 -1.15
N LEU A 384 10.08 27.09 0.10
CA LEU A 384 10.97 27.11 1.26
C LEU A 384 12.01 25.97 1.21
N TYR A 385 11.57 24.77 0.81
CA TYR A 385 12.47 23.65 0.60
C TYR A 385 13.54 23.99 -0.45
N CYS A 386 13.14 24.41 -1.65
CA CYS A 386 14.06 24.74 -2.73
C CYS A 386 15.09 25.83 -2.31
N GLU A 387 14.64 26.88 -1.63
CA GLU A 387 15.51 27.96 -1.16
C GLU A 387 16.51 27.49 -0.09
N THR A 388 16.04 26.67 0.87
CA THR A 388 16.87 26.15 1.97
C THR A 388 17.93 25.18 1.46
N TYR A 389 17.55 24.24 0.59
CA TYR A 389 18.46 23.17 0.15
C TYR A 389 19.40 23.61 -0.97
N LYS A 390 18.99 24.53 -1.84
CA LYS A 390 19.88 25.15 -2.81
C LYS A 390 21.10 25.82 -2.14
N ASN A 391 20.84 26.53 -1.05
CA ASN A 391 21.91 27.21 -0.28
C ASN A 391 22.86 26.21 0.40
N ASN A 392 22.46 24.95 0.56
CA ASN A 392 23.25 23.88 1.19
C ASN A 392 23.88 22.92 0.17
N GLY A 393 23.84 23.24 -1.13
CA GLY A 393 24.40 22.40 -2.21
C GLY A 393 23.66 21.06 -2.41
N ARG A 394 22.38 21.00 -1.99
CA ARG A 394 21.48 19.87 -2.17
C ARG A 394 20.33 20.29 -3.09
N ASP A 395 20.59 20.27 -4.38
CA ASP A 395 19.67 20.75 -5.42
C ASP A 395 18.95 19.62 -6.20
N ASP A 396 19.20 18.36 -5.84
CA ASP A 396 18.46 17.24 -6.43
C ASP A 396 17.04 17.17 -5.88
N THR A 397 16.08 17.57 -6.72
CA THR A 397 14.65 17.49 -6.44
C THR A 397 13.96 16.39 -7.24
N SER A 398 14.70 15.36 -7.69
CA SER A 398 14.16 14.21 -8.40
C SER A 398 13.19 13.40 -7.53
N MET A 399 12.06 12.98 -8.13
CA MET A 399 11.06 12.10 -7.52
C MET A 399 11.18 10.65 -8.02
N THR A 400 12.16 10.35 -8.87
CA THR A 400 12.37 9.02 -9.45
C THR A 400 13.32 8.15 -8.64
N ARG A 401 13.80 8.66 -7.51
CA ARG A 401 14.67 7.94 -6.56
C ARG A 401 13.86 6.90 -5.79
N ALA A 402 14.50 5.78 -5.48
CA ALA A 402 13.96 4.81 -4.54
C ALA A 402 13.92 5.39 -3.10
N VAL A 403 13.06 4.86 -2.24
CA VAL A 403 12.86 5.41 -0.87
C VAL A 403 14.13 5.50 -0.05
N ASN A 404 15.08 4.59 -0.24
CA ASN A 404 16.37 4.56 0.44
C ASN A 404 17.42 5.54 -0.12
N GLU A 405 17.12 6.22 -1.21
CA GLU A 405 18.02 7.22 -1.84
C GLU A 405 17.73 8.64 -1.36
N TYR A 406 16.66 8.85 -0.60
CA TYR A 406 16.39 10.13 0.07
C TYR A 406 17.26 10.25 1.32
N ALA A 407 17.86 11.42 1.53
CA ALA A 407 18.76 11.64 2.65
C ALA A 407 18.08 11.71 4.02
N SER A 408 16.75 11.90 4.04
CA SER A 408 15.93 11.95 5.24
C SER A 408 14.44 11.77 4.93
N GLU A 409 13.66 11.40 5.94
CA GLU A 409 12.21 11.39 5.90
C GLU A 409 11.63 12.77 5.52
N THR A 410 12.26 13.86 5.97
CA THR A 410 11.87 15.23 5.59
C THR A 410 12.03 15.47 4.10
N GLU A 411 13.16 15.09 3.51
CA GLU A 411 13.39 15.22 2.07
C GLU A 411 12.36 14.40 1.28
N TYR A 412 12.15 13.15 1.69
CA TYR A 412 11.16 12.27 1.10
C TYR A 412 9.76 12.92 1.11
N THR A 413 9.31 13.42 2.26
CA THR A 413 8.00 14.09 2.39
C THR A 413 7.89 15.30 1.45
N TYR A 414 8.90 16.17 1.39
CA TYR A 414 8.83 17.33 0.49
C TYR A 414 8.81 16.93 -1.00
N MET A 415 9.52 15.86 -1.36
CA MET A 415 9.58 15.42 -2.76
C MET A 415 8.35 14.63 -3.15
N ILE A 416 7.97 13.65 -2.37
CA ILE A 416 6.93 12.69 -2.79
C ILE A 416 5.53 13.25 -2.51
N TYR A 417 5.26 13.78 -1.33
CA TYR A 417 3.95 14.33 -0.98
C TYR A 417 3.76 15.75 -1.56
N VAL A 418 4.58 16.69 -1.10
CA VAL A 418 4.35 18.11 -1.39
C VAL A 418 4.56 18.42 -2.88
N LYS A 419 5.74 18.11 -3.40
CA LYS A 419 6.07 18.33 -4.82
C LYS A 419 5.20 17.46 -5.73
N GLY A 420 4.94 16.21 -5.32
CA GLY A 420 4.10 15.30 -6.07
C GLY A 420 2.67 15.82 -6.24
N ALA A 421 2.06 16.35 -5.18
CA ALA A 421 0.75 16.97 -5.26
C ALA A 421 0.74 18.21 -6.18
N LEU A 422 1.79 19.05 -6.13
CA LEU A 422 1.92 20.20 -7.02
C LEU A 422 2.11 19.78 -8.48
N MET A 423 2.78 18.68 -8.76
CA MET A 423 2.87 18.10 -10.10
C MET A 423 1.47 17.74 -10.64
N LEU A 424 0.65 17.07 -9.82
CA LEU A 424 -0.70 16.71 -10.22
C LEU A 424 -1.60 17.93 -10.42
N ASP A 425 -1.41 18.98 -9.61
CA ASP A 425 -2.10 20.27 -9.79
C ASP A 425 -1.72 20.92 -11.12
N ASP A 426 -0.45 20.91 -11.50
CA ASP A 426 0.03 21.45 -12.77
C ASP A 426 -0.53 20.65 -13.97
N VAL A 427 -0.58 19.32 -13.85
CA VAL A 427 -1.25 18.45 -14.85
C VAL A 427 -2.72 18.86 -14.99
N ARG A 428 -3.45 19.00 -13.86
CA ARG A 428 -4.86 19.40 -13.84
C ARG A 428 -5.05 20.79 -14.50
N ASN A 429 -4.21 21.76 -14.17
CA ASN A 429 -4.24 23.10 -14.75
C ASN A 429 -3.96 23.09 -16.25
N THR A 430 -3.07 22.20 -16.69
CA THR A 430 -2.70 22.05 -18.12
C THR A 430 -3.82 21.44 -18.95
N VAL A 431 -4.52 20.41 -18.44
CA VAL A 431 -5.54 19.68 -19.22
C VAL A 431 -6.98 20.14 -18.94
N GLY A 432 -7.20 20.82 -17.83
CA GLY A 432 -8.51 21.21 -17.30
C GLY A 432 -9.14 20.11 -16.42
N THR A 433 -9.94 20.53 -15.44
CA THR A 433 -10.50 19.64 -14.39
C THR A 433 -11.27 18.46 -14.96
N GLU A 434 -12.14 18.66 -15.95
CA GLU A 434 -12.95 17.58 -16.54
C GLU A 434 -12.09 16.45 -17.11
N LYS A 435 -11.06 16.81 -17.89
CA LYS A 435 -10.16 15.83 -18.51
C LYS A 435 -9.23 15.17 -17.51
N PHE A 436 -8.80 15.91 -16.49
CA PHE A 436 -8.02 15.37 -15.40
C PHE A 436 -8.81 14.29 -14.66
N MET A 437 -10.06 14.57 -14.27
CA MET A 437 -10.95 13.60 -13.65
C MET A 437 -11.23 12.38 -14.53
N ALA A 438 -11.42 12.59 -15.82
CA ALA A 438 -11.56 11.48 -16.76
C ALA A 438 -10.29 10.62 -16.86
N GLY A 439 -9.12 11.25 -16.75
CA GLY A 439 -7.83 10.57 -16.65
C GLY A 439 -7.69 9.71 -15.40
N LEU A 440 -8.05 10.25 -14.23
CA LEU A 440 -8.03 9.49 -12.96
C LEU A 440 -8.99 8.30 -12.98
N LYS A 441 -10.24 8.51 -13.44
CA LYS A 441 -11.20 7.41 -13.61
C LYS A 441 -10.67 6.32 -14.54
N LYS A 442 -10.01 6.73 -15.63
CA LYS A 442 -9.42 5.78 -16.57
C LYS A 442 -8.24 5.03 -15.95
N TYR A 443 -7.35 5.73 -15.25
CA TYR A 443 -6.21 5.12 -14.56
C TYR A 443 -6.66 4.07 -13.54
N TYR A 444 -7.66 4.41 -12.71
CA TYR A 444 -8.28 3.48 -11.76
C TYR A 444 -8.90 2.26 -12.46
N ALA A 445 -9.71 2.48 -13.50
CA ALA A 445 -10.42 1.41 -14.18
C ALA A 445 -9.47 0.44 -14.93
N ASP A 446 -8.41 0.98 -15.54
CA ASP A 446 -7.46 0.18 -16.30
C ASP A 446 -6.51 -0.64 -15.41
N ASN A 447 -6.21 -0.16 -14.19
CA ASN A 447 -5.20 -0.76 -13.31
C ASN A 447 -5.77 -1.39 -12.03
N LYS A 448 -7.09 -1.44 -11.93
CA LYS A 448 -7.79 -1.98 -10.75
C LYS A 448 -7.30 -3.39 -10.40
N PHE A 449 -6.84 -3.56 -9.14
CA PHE A 449 -6.27 -4.77 -8.56
C PHE A 449 -4.95 -5.24 -9.18
N GLY A 450 -4.36 -4.44 -10.04
CA GLY A 450 -3.03 -4.65 -10.61
C GLY A 450 -1.95 -3.83 -9.93
N ILE A 451 -0.77 -3.87 -10.54
CA ILE A 451 0.40 -3.05 -10.19
C ILE A 451 0.65 -2.07 -11.33
N ALA A 452 0.37 -0.80 -11.08
CA ALA A 452 0.57 0.26 -12.04
C ALA A 452 2.02 0.74 -12.09
N GLN A 453 2.40 1.27 -13.24
CA GLN A 453 3.67 1.92 -13.50
C GLN A 453 3.45 3.42 -13.77
N PRO A 454 4.49 4.28 -13.65
CA PRO A 454 4.40 5.70 -14.01
C PRO A 454 3.76 5.97 -15.38
N GLN A 455 4.04 5.12 -16.36
CA GLN A 455 3.52 5.24 -17.73
C GLN A 455 2.01 5.02 -17.82
N ASP A 456 1.42 4.26 -16.89
CA ASP A 456 -0.02 3.98 -16.88
C ASP A 456 -0.82 5.22 -16.50
N LEU A 457 -0.38 5.96 -15.47
CA LEU A 457 -0.99 7.24 -15.11
C LEU A 457 -0.81 8.27 -16.23
N MET A 458 0.42 8.42 -16.73
CA MET A 458 0.69 9.35 -17.84
C MET A 458 -0.15 9.02 -19.07
N GLY A 459 -0.20 7.75 -19.47
CA GLY A 459 -0.99 7.28 -20.60
C GLY A 459 -2.50 7.48 -20.42
N ALA A 460 -3.03 7.29 -19.21
CA ALA A 460 -4.44 7.57 -18.91
C ALA A 460 -4.77 9.06 -19.06
N MET A 461 -3.89 9.94 -18.55
CA MET A 461 -4.03 11.40 -18.67
C MET A 461 -3.92 11.87 -20.13
N GLU A 462 -2.96 11.34 -20.90
CA GLU A 462 -2.81 11.65 -22.31
C GLU A 462 -4.02 11.21 -23.14
N LYS A 463 -4.54 10.00 -22.90
CA LYS A 463 -5.74 9.49 -23.58
C LYS A 463 -6.98 10.33 -23.28
N ALA A 464 -7.17 10.75 -22.02
CA ALA A 464 -8.31 11.56 -21.60
C ALA A 464 -8.23 12.99 -22.13
N SER A 465 -7.05 13.59 -22.12
CA SER A 465 -6.83 14.98 -22.51
C SER A 465 -6.60 15.17 -24.00
N LYS A 466 -6.16 14.12 -24.70
CA LYS A 466 -5.64 14.16 -26.09
C LYS A 466 -4.45 15.13 -26.25
N ARG A 467 -3.64 15.24 -25.20
CA ARG A 467 -2.41 16.04 -25.16
C ARG A 467 -1.21 15.14 -24.84
N GLN A 468 -0.04 15.50 -25.35
CA GLN A 468 1.22 14.91 -24.91
C GLN A 468 1.61 15.54 -23.57
N LEU A 469 1.69 14.73 -22.52
CA LEU A 469 1.99 15.17 -21.15
C LEU A 469 3.31 14.63 -20.63
N LYS A 470 3.91 13.68 -21.32
CA LYS A 470 5.20 13.09 -20.93
C LYS A 470 6.27 14.15 -20.61
N PRO A 471 6.49 15.22 -21.42
CA PRO A 471 7.49 16.23 -21.06
C PRO A 471 7.17 16.99 -19.76
N LEU A 472 5.87 17.21 -19.46
CA LEU A 472 5.44 17.85 -18.22
C LEU A 472 5.77 16.95 -17.01
N PHE A 473 5.35 15.68 -17.06
CA PHE A 473 5.66 14.72 -16.01
C PHE A 473 7.17 14.56 -15.79
N GLU A 474 7.93 14.36 -16.89
CA GLU A 474 9.39 14.20 -16.82
C GLU A 474 10.08 15.45 -16.24
N SER A 475 9.58 16.64 -16.52
CA SER A 475 10.15 17.87 -15.94
C SER A 475 10.00 17.92 -14.41
N TRP A 476 8.85 17.52 -13.90
CA TRP A 476 8.63 17.40 -12.45
C TRP A 476 9.41 16.23 -11.83
N LEU A 477 9.28 15.05 -12.42
CA LEU A 477 9.88 13.82 -11.90
C LEU A 477 11.41 13.86 -11.87
N ASN A 478 12.05 14.43 -12.90
CA ASN A 478 13.51 14.50 -13.00
C ASN A 478 14.13 15.73 -12.29
N GLY A 479 13.34 16.44 -11.47
CA GLY A 479 13.87 17.55 -10.68
C GLY A 479 14.10 18.86 -11.42
N ASN A 480 13.58 19.02 -12.66
CA ASN A 480 13.76 20.26 -13.44
C ASN A 480 12.86 21.42 -12.96
N VAL A 481 11.76 21.09 -12.26
CA VAL A 481 10.87 22.10 -11.68
C VAL A 481 11.32 22.41 -10.26
N GLN A 482 11.89 23.59 -10.08
CA GLN A 482 12.27 24.16 -8.80
C GLN A 482 11.60 25.53 -8.68
N LEU A 483 10.99 25.79 -7.54
CA LEU A 483 10.22 27.01 -7.32
C LEU A 483 10.95 27.90 -6.28
N TYR A 484 10.97 29.20 -6.54
CA TYR A 484 11.60 30.18 -5.67
C TYR A 484 10.67 31.37 -5.48
N SER A 485 10.76 32.04 -4.33
CA SER A 485 10.06 33.30 -4.13
C SER A 485 10.57 34.35 -5.15
N ASN A 486 9.65 35.07 -5.75
CA ASN A 486 9.99 36.23 -6.54
C ASN A 486 10.43 37.34 -5.57
N HIS A 487 11.71 37.67 -5.52
CA HIS A 487 12.27 38.85 -4.82
C HIS A 487 12.04 40.09 -5.62
#